data_caee093bfe9134a8c6823c6aa8d59b42
#
_entry.id   caee093bfe9134a8c6823c6aa8d59b42
#
_cell.length_a   1.000
_cell.length_b   1.000
_cell.length_c   1.000
_cell.angle_alpha   90.00
_cell.angle_beta   90.00
_cell.angle_gamma   90.00
#
_symmetry.space_group_name_H-M   'P 1'
#
loop_
_entity.id
_entity.type
_entity.pdbx_description
1 polymer ?
#
loop_
_entity_poly.entity_id
_entity_poly.type
_entity_poly.pdbx_seq_one_letter_code
_entity_poly.pdbx_strand_id
1 'polypeptide(L)'
;MLLYAPLRALVGLWLPQYAGSLLYLAFLFPVCLFEVQTNLTVVTFLKVRCEPRTLLVINAAALLCALGAQAVAVLAFDSPIASVLASLFGIAMRYAIGTVYLGGVYEARNLKMLACMFAESVVFIVLAYFLPLGWGFVCCVGILFAHFAVCRDEARNLAGMLREVAPGQ
;
A
#
# COMPACT_ATOMS: atom_id res chain seq x y z
N MET A 1 8.78 -2.13 4.60
CA MET A 1 8.84 -3.58 4.88
C MET A 1 10.19 -4.05 5.45
N LEU A 2 11.34 -3.59 4.96
CA LEU A 2 12.67 -3.93 5.51
C LEU A 2 12.84 -3.60 7.00
N LEU A 3 12.23 -2.52 7.48
CA LEU A 3 12.28 -2.11 8.89
C LEU A 3 11.51 -3.05 9.85
N TYR A 4 10.68 -3.95 9.31
CA TYR A 4 9.91 -4.88 10.14
C TYR A 4 10.80 -5.85 10.92
N ALA A 5 11.82 -6.41 10.28
CA ALA A 5 12.71 -7.37 10.93
C ALA A 5 13.50 -6.77 12.11
N PRO A 6 14.21 -5.63 11.97
CA PRO A 6 14.89 -5.00 13.10
C PRO A 6 13.92 -4.50 14.17
N LEU A 7 12.74 -3.99 13.79
CA LEU A 7 11.74 -3.54 14.74
C LEU A 7 11.16 -4.70 15.55
N ARG A 8 10.88 -5.83 14.90
CA ARG A 8 10.44 -7.07 15.59
C ARG A 8 11.50 -7.59 16.56
N ALA A 9 12.79 -7.56 16.19
CA ALA A 9 13.87 -7.95 17.07
C ALA A 9 13.96 -7.01 18.29
N LEU A 10 13.87 -5.70 18.06
CA LEU A 10 13.95 -4.69 19.11
C LEU A 10 12.79 -4.78 20.10
N VAL A 11 11.56 -4.93 19.60
CA VAL A 11 10.37 -5.11 20.46
C VAL A 11 10.47 -6.43 21.24
N GLY A 12 10.92 -7.52 20.62
CA GLY A 12 11.10 -8.80 21.29
C GLY A 12 12.13 -8.78 22.43
N LEU A 13 13.19 -7.95 22.30
CA LEU A 13 14.22 -7.79 23.30
C LEU A 13 13.83 -6.82 24.43
N TRP A 14 13.17 -5.72 24.11
CA TRP A 14 12.88 -4.65 25.07
C TRP A 14 11.50 -4.80 25.74
N LEU A 15 10.55 -5.37 25.02
CA LEU A 15 9.15 -5.43 25.45
C LEU A 15 8.55 -6.83 25.20
N PRO A 16 9.07 -7.90 25.83
CA PRO A 16 8.60 -9.26 25.60
C PRO A 16 7.10 -9.45 25.89
N GLN A 17 6.53 -8.64 26.77
CA GLN A 17 5.10 -8.61 27.07
C GLN A 17 4.21 -8.21 25.87
N TYR A 18 4.77 -7.53 24.86
CA TYR A 18 4.07 -7.13 23.65
C TYR A 18 4.35 -8.06 22.45
N ALA A 19 4.96 -9.22 22.67
CA ALA A 19 5.25 -10.19 21.62
C ALA A 19 3.99 -10.57 20.81
N GLY A 20 2.82 -10.66 21.45
CA GLY A 20 1.54 -10.89 20.78
C GLY A 20 1.09 -9.75 19.83
N SER A 21 1.54 -8.52 20.08
CA SER A 21 1.21 -7.36 19.27
C SER A 21 2.06 -7.25 17.99
N LEU A 22 3.13 -8.03 17.88
CA LEU A 22 4.00 -8.04 16.71
C LEU A 22 3.28 -8.48 15.44
N LEU A 23 2.24 -9.30 15.56
CA LEU A 23 1.39 -9.68 14.45
C LEU A 23 0.66 -8.47 13.86
N TYR A 24 0.11 -7.61 14.71
CA TYR A 24 -0.58 -6.39 14.25
C TYR A 24 0.39 -5.41 13.59
N LEU A 25 1.63 -5.36 14.06
CA LEU A 25 2.68 -4.57 13.44
C LEU A 25 2.94 -4.99 11.99
N ALA A 26 2.87 -6.29 11.67
CA ALA A 26 3.03 -6.78 10.31
C ALA A 26 1.98 -6.21 9.34
N PHE A 27 0.74 -5.99 9.80
CA PHE A 27 -0.31 -5.38 8.99
C PHE A 27 -0.14 -3.86 8.79
N LEU A 28 0.58 -3.19 9.68
CA LEU A 28 0.81 -1.75 9.58
C LEU A 28 1.70 -1.38 8.38
N PHE A 29 2.64 -2.24 8.01
CA PHE A 29 3.55 -1.96 6.88
C PHE A 29 2.85 -1.88 5.52
N PRO A 30 1.95 -2.80 5.13
CA PRO A 30 1.12 -2.64 3.95
C PRO A 30 0.25 -1.38 3.97
N VAL A 31 -0.31 -1.01 5.13
CA VAL A 31 -1.06 0.25 5.30
C VAL A 31 -0.20 1.45 4.93
N CYS A 32 1.03 1.54 5.47
CA CYS A 32 1.97 2.60 5.13
C CYS A 32 2.33 2.62 3.63
N LEU A 33 2.48 1.45 3.02
CA LEU A 33 2.77 1.33 1.60
C LEU A 33 1.65 1.94 0.75
N PHE A 34 0.40 1.55 0.97
CA PHE A 34 -0.75 2.08 0.24
C PHE A 34 -0.93 3.58 0.48
N GLU A 35 -0.71 4.06 1.72
CA GLU A 35 -0.82 5.49 2.04
C GLU A 35 0.23 6.32 1.31
N VAL A 36 1.49 5.89 1.31
CA VAL A 36 2.58 6.57 0.59
C VAL A 36 2.29 6.61 -0.91
N GLN A 37 1.87 5.51 -1.50
CA GLN A 37 1.54 5.46 -2.91
C GLN A 37 0.33 6.32 -3.27
N THR A 38 -0.71 6.32 -2.45
CA THR A 38 -1.87 7.21 -2.65
C THR A 38 -1.45 8.67 -2.66
N ASN A 39 -0.59 9.06 -1.72
CA ASN A 39 -0.12 10.45 -1.62
C ASN A 39 0.78 10.83 -2.80
N LEU A 40 1.69 9.95 -3.22
CA LEU A 40 2.61 10.23 -4.33
C LEU A 40 1.91 10.25 -5.69
N THR A 41 0.97 9.33 -5.93
CA THR A 41 0.32 9.21 -7.24
C THR A 41 -0.98 10.00 -7.29
N VAL A 42 -2.00 9.61 -6.52
CA VAL A 42 -3.35 10.16 -6.63
C VAL A 42 -3.43 11.60 -6.12
N VAL A 43 -2.95 11.82 -4.89
CA VAL A 43 -3.07 13.13 -4.24
C VAL A 43 -2.22 14.17 -4.94
N THR A 44 -0.97 13.86 -5.28
CA THR A 44 -0.06 14.79 -5.97
C THR A 44 -0.59 15.13 -7.36
N PHE A 45 -1.04 14.14 -8.12
CA PHE A 45 -1.59 14.37 -9.45
C PHE A 45 -2.83 15.26 -9.43
N LEU A 46 -3.80 14.98 -8.55
CA LEU A 46 -5.02 15.79 -8.42
C LEU A 46 -4.75 17.20 -7.91
N LYS A 47 -3.73 17.39 -7.05
CA LYS A 47 -3.29 18.71 -6.62
C LYS A 47 -2.68 19.53 -7.75
N VAL A 48 -1.82 18.92 -8.57
CA VAL A 48 -1.23 19.58 -9.76
C VAL A 48 -2.31 19.98 -10.77
N ARG A 49 -3.37 19.18 -10.90
CA ARG A 49 -4.53 19.47 -11.76
C ARG A 49 -5.52 20.46 -11.17
N CYS A 50 -5.31 20.91 -9.93
CA CYS A 50 -6.23 21.82 -9.23
C CYS A 50 -7.65 21.25 -9.11
N GLU A 51 -7.80 19.94 -8.89
CA GLU A 51 -9.07 19.23 -8.73
C GLU A 51 -9.35 18.79 -7.28
N PRO A 52 -9.49 19.73 -6.32
CA PRO A 52 -9.69 19.38 -4.92
C PRO A 52 -11.04 18.70 -4.65
N ARG A 53 -12.06 18.98 -5.47
CA ARG A 53 -13.39 18.36 -5.36
C ARG A 53 -13.34 16.87 -5.62
N THR A 54 -12.62 16.44 -6.65
CA THR A 54 -12.42 15.04 -6.98
C THR A 54 -11.67 14.30 -5.87
N LEU A 55 -10.62 14.92 -5.33
CA LEU A 55 -9.88 14.36 -4.21
C LEU A 55 -10.78 14.18 -2.97
N LEU A 56 -11.65 15.15 -2.69
CA LEU A 56 -12.62 15.07 -1.60
C LEU A 56 -13.60 13.89 -1.80
N VAL A 57 -14.14 13.72 -3.01
CA VAL A 57 -15.07 12.64 -3.33
C VAL A 57 -14.40 11.28 -3.17
N ILE A 58 -13.16 11.11 -3.66
CA ILE A 58 -12.40 9.86 -3.52
C ILE A 58 -12.18 9.54 -2.03
N ASN A 59 -11.77 10.53 -1.24
CA ASN A 59 -11.55 10.34 0.19
C ASN A 59 -12.85 10.02 0.94
N ALA A 60 -13.96 10.70 0.61
CA ALA A 60 -15.27 10.45 1.22
C ALA A 60 -15.79 9.04 0.89
N ALA A 61 -15.67 8.61 -0.38
CA ALA A 61 -16.05 7.26 -0.80
C ALA A 61 -15.22 6.20 -0.08
N ALA A 62 -13.91 6.38 -0.02
CA ALA A 62 -13.02 5.46 0.69
C ALA A 62 -13.33 5.41 2.20
N LEU A 63 -13.64 6.55 2.82
CA LEU A 63 -14.02 6.62 4.24
C LEU A 63 -15.32 5.85 4.50
N LEU A 64 -16.33 6.02 3.65
CA LEU A 64 -17.59 5.27 3.78
C LEU A 64 -17.38 3.78 3.65
N CYS A 65 -16.56 3.33 2.69
CA CYS A 65 -16.18 1.92 2.54
C CYS A 65 -15.43 1.41 3.78
N ALA A 66 -14.50 2.19 4.31
CA ALA A 66 -13.74 1.82 5.50
C ALA A 66 -14.63 1.72 6.74
N LEU A 67 -15.54 2.67 6.95
CA LEU A 67 -16.51 2.64 8.05
C LEU A 67 -17.45 1.45 7.95
N GLY A 68 -17.94 1.14 6.74
CA GLY A 68 -18.77 -0.04 6.51
C GLY A 68 -18.02 -1.33 6.81
N ALA A 69 -16.80 -1.48 6.33
CA ALA A 69 -15.95 -2.64 6.62
C ALA A 69 -15.64 -2.76 8.11
N GLN A 70 -15.36 -1.64 8.79
CA GLN A 70 -15.09 -1.60 10.22
C GLN A 70 -16.32 -1.99 11.04
N ALA A 71 -17.50 -1.49 10.67
CA ALA A 71 -18.74 -1.86 11.32
C ALA A 71 -19.00 -3.38 11.21
N VAL A 72 -18.81 -3.95 10.02
CA VAL A 72 -18.93 -5.41 9.81
C VAL A 72 -17.89 -6.16 10.65
N ALA A 73 -16.64 -5.70 10.67
CA ALA A 73 -15.57 -6.36 11.43
C ALA A 73 -15.87 -6.41 12.93
N VAL A 74 -16.40 -5.31 13.49
CA VAL A 74 -16.74 -5.22 14.91
C VAL A 74 -18.01 -6.01 15.24
N LEU A 75 -19.07 -5.86 14.44
CA LEU A 75 -20.38 -6.46 14.76
C LEU A 75 -20.43 -7.97 14.46
N ALA A 76 -19.72 -8.44 13.42
CA ALA A 76 -19.79 -9.82 12.99
C ALA A 76 -18.68 -10.71 13.57
N PHE A 77 -17.48 -10.16 13.78
CA PHE A 77 -16.30 -10.97 14.14
C PHE A 77 -15.78 -10.73 15.55
N ASP A 78 -16.11 -9.60 16.17
CA ASP A 78 -15.63 -9.19 17.53
C ASP A 78 -14.14 -9.51 17.76
N SER A 79 -13.32 -9.35 16.70
CA SER A 79 -11.91 -9.71 16.67
C SER A 79 -11.04 -8.51 16.32
N PRO A 80 -9.97 -8.24 17.09
CA PRO A 80 -9.05 -7.15 16.78
C PRO A 80 -8.34 -7.36 15.43
N ILE A 81 -8.13 -8.60 15.00
CA ILE A 81 -7.53 -8.90 13.69
C ILE A 81 -8.47 -8.47 12.56
N ALA A 82 -9.79 -8.71 12.70
CA ALA A 82 -10.77 -8.29 11.71
C ALA A 82 -10.80 -6.75 11.58
N SER A 83 -10.69 -6.01 12.67
CA SER A 83 -10.60 -4.54 12.65
C SER A 83 -9.35 -4.02 11.94
N VAL A 84 -8.20 -4.67 12.14
CA VAL A 84 -6.95 -4.31 11.44
C VAL A 84 -7.06 -4.60 9.94
N LEU A 85 -7.65 -5.74 9.56
CA LEU A 85 -7.90 -6.08 8.16
C LEU A 85 -8.89 -5.11 7.50
N ALA A 86 -9.94 -4.70 8.21
CA ALA A 86 -10.91 -3.70 7.71
C ALA A 86 -10.24 -2.33 7.48
N SER A 87 -9.32 -1.93 8.35
CA SER A 87 -8.53 -0.70 8.18
C SER A 87 -7.61 -0.79 6.95
N LEU A 88 -6.91 -1.91 6.78
CA LEU A 88 -6.08 -2.16 5.60
C LEU A 88 -6.93 -2.13 4.32
N PHE A 89 -8.09 -2.76 4.34
CA PHE A 89 -9.04 -2.74 3.22
C PHE A 89 -9.48 -1.32 2.86
N GLY A 90 -9.83 -0.48 3.84
CA GLY A 90 -10.23 0.91 3.62
C GLY A 90 -9.17 1.74 2.92
N ILE A 91 -7.90 1.62 3.33
CA ILE A 91 -6.79 2.34 2.72
C ILE A 91 -6.45 1.80 1.32
N ALA A 92 -6.49 0.47 1.15
CA ALA A 92 -6.31 -0.16 -0.15
C ALA A 92 -7.41 0.26 -1.15
N MET A 93 -8.67 0.35 -0.69
CA MET A 93 -9.79 0.86 -1.49
C MET A 93 -9.60 2.33 -1.90
N ARG A 94 -9.08 3.17 -1.01
CA ARG A 94 -8.76 4.57 -1.34
C ARG A 94 -7.77 4.65 -2.51
N TYR A 95 -6.70 3.86 -2.46
CA TYR A 95 -5.73 3.78 -3.55
C TYR A 95 -6.35 3.22 -4.84
N ALA A 96 -7.15 2.15 -4.74
CA ALA A 96 -7.81 1.53 -5.88
C ALA A 96 -8.78 2.50 -6.58
N ILE A 97 -9.67 3.17 -5.82
CA ILE A 97 -10.62 4.15 -6.36
C ILE A 97 -9.86 5.29 -7.07
N GLY A 98 -8.81 5.83 -6.42
CA GLY A 98 -7.99 6.88 -7.01
C GLY A 98 -7.30 6.46 -8.31
N THR A 99 -6.70 5.27 -8.34
CA THR A 99 -6.01 4.74 -9.51
C THR A 99 -6.97 4.44 -10.66
N VAL A 100 -8.14 3.87 -10.37
CA VAL A 100 -9.18 3.61 -11.37
C VAL A 100 -9.70 4.92 -11.95
N TYR A 101 -9.95 5.93 -11.11
CA TYR A 101 -10.35 7.26 -11.57
C TYR A 101 -9.31 7.87 -12.52
N LEU A 102 -8.04 7.88 -12.12
CA LEU A 102 -6.95 8.39 -12.97
C LEU A 102 -6.83 7.61 -14.28
N GLY A 103 -7.01 6.29 -14.24
CA GLY A 103 -6.99 5.44 -15.43
C GLY A 103 -8.14 5.69 -16.38
N GLY A 104 -9.33 6.01 -15.87
CA GLY A 104 -10.53 6.27 -16.68
C GLY A 104 -10.55 7.66 -17.33
N VAL A 105 -10.05 8.67 -16.61
CA VAL A 105 -10.12 10.08 -17.05
C VAL A 105 -8.86 10.52 -17.81
N TYR A 106 -7.69 9.99 -17.42
CA TYR A 106 -6.40 10.49 -17.92
C TYR A 106 -5.56 9.42 -18.64
N GLU A 107 -6.15 8.25 -18.91
CA GLU A 107 -5.46 7.11 -19.55
C GLU A 107 -4.20 6.63 -18.79
N ALA A 108 -3.97 7.17 -17.60
CA ALA A 108 -2.85 6.80 -16.72
C ALA A 108 -3.13 5.47 -16.01
N ARG A 109 -3.30 4.39 -16.79
CA ARG A 109 -3.76 3.08 -16.28
C ARG A 109 -2.61 2.28 -15.67
N ASN A 110 -2.35 2.48 -14.39
CA ASN A 110 -1.36 1.70 -13.63
C ASN A 110 -1.97 0.49 -12.91
N LEU A 111 -2.85 -0.25 -13.62
CA LEU A 111 -3.51 -1.44 -13.05
C LEU A 111 -2.49 -2.54 -12.68
N LYS A 112 -1.41 -2.64 -13.44
CA LYS A 112 -0.30 -3.58 -13.15
C LYS A 112 0.36 -3.25 -11.82
N MET A 113 0.61 -1.96 -11.58
CA MET A 113 1.21 -1.49 -10.32
C MET A 113 0.28 -1.73 -9.13
N LEU A 114 -1.03 -1.49 -9.30
CA LEU A 114 -2.05 -1.80 -8.28
C LEU A 114 -2.02 -3.30 -7.92
N ALA A 115 -2.06 -4.17 -8.93
CA ALA A 115 -2.02 -5.63 -8.72
C ALA A 115 -0.72 -6.09 -8.05
N CYS A 116 0.42 -5.51 -8.45
CA CYS A 116 1.72 -5.80 -7.85
C CYS A 116 1.74 -5.42 -6.36
N MET A 117 1.24 -4.24 -6.00
CA MET A 117 1.18 -3.80 -4.60
C MET A 117 0.28 -4.67 -3.73
N PHE A 118 -0.87 -5.12 -4.26
CA PHE A 118 -1.71 -6.09 -3.55
C PHE A 118 -0.99 -7.41 -3.36
N ALA A 119 -0.36 -7.94 -4.40
CA ALA A 119 0.41 -9.19 -4.32
C ALA A 119 1.57 -9.08 -3.31
N GLU A 120 2.34 -8.00 -3.35
CA GLU A 120 3.43 -7.72 -2.40
C GLU A 120 2.92 -7.64 -0.95
N SER A 121 1.77 -7.00 -0.74
CA SER A 121 1.17 -6.88 0.60
C SER A 121 0.74 -8.23 1.15
N VAL A 122 0.10 -9.05 0.32
CA VAL A 122 -0.32 -10.41 0.71
C VAL A 122 0.90 -11.29 0.99
N VAL A 123 1.88 -11.29 0.10
CA VAL A 123 3.12 -12.06 0.26
C VAL A 123 3.84 -11.63 1.54
N PHE A 124 3.95 -10.33 1.80
CA PHE A 124 4.58 -9.83 3.02
C PHE A 124 3.87 -10.29 4.29
N ILE A 125 2.53 -10.22 4.35
CA ILE A 125 1.75 -10.67 5.50
C ILE A 125 1.95 -12.17 5.73
N VAL A 126 1.88 -12.97 4.67
CA VAL A 126 2.08 -14.43 4.75
C VAL A 126 3.50 -14.75 5.25
N LEU A 127 4.52 -14.10 4.69
CA LEU A 127 5.91 -14.28 5.11
C LEU A 127 6.15 -13.84 6.56
N ALA A 128 5.55 -12.72 6.98
CA ALA A 128 5.67 -12.23 8.35
C ALA A 128 5.04 -13.19 9.37
N TYR A 129 3.99 -13.92 8.95
CA TYR A 129 3.30 -14.90 9.80
C TYR A 129 4.08 -16.23 9.90
N PHE A 130 4.57 -16.76 8.78
CA PHE A 130 5.11 -18.12 8.71
C PHE A 130 6.63 -18.21 8.89
N LEU A 131 7.40 -17.15 8.59
CA LEU A 131 8.86 -17.25 8.59
C LEU A 131 9.50 -16.76 9.88
N PRO A 132 10.58 -17.45 10.36
CA PRO A 132 11.43 -16.94 11.41
C PRO A 132 12.16 -15.66 10.95
N LEU A 133 12.56 -14.84 11.91
CA LEU A 133 13.06 -13.48 11.72
C LEU A 133 14.14 -13.34 10.61
N GLY A 134 15.08 -14.27 10.54
CA GLY A 134 16.19 -14.21 9.58
C GLY A 134 15.76 -14.40 8.13
N TRP A 135 14.93 -15.38 7.85
CA TRP A 135 14.40 -15.66 6.52
C TRP A 135 13.40 -14.59 6.05
N GLY A 136 12.62 -14.04 6.98
CA GLY A 136 11.71 -12.92 6.70
C GLY A 136 12.45 -11.70 6.15
N PHE A 137 13.64 -11.39 6.65
CA PHE A 137 14.47 -10.29 6.14
C PHE A 137 14.93 -10.53 4.69
N VAL A 138 15.43 -11.72 4.38
CA VAL A 138 15.88 -12.09 3.02
C VAL A 138 14.72 -11.97 2.02
N CYS A 139 13.55 -12.47 2.38
CA CYS A 139 12.35 -12.37 1.53
C CYS A 139 11.90 -10.90 1.33
N CYS A 140 11.97 -10.05 2.36
CA CYS A 140 11.67 -8.63 2.23
C CYS A 140 12.63 -7.91 1.27
N VAL A 141 13.91 -8.26 1.29
CA VAL A 141 14.90 -7.77 0.32
C VAL A 141 14.53 -8.22 -1.09
N GLY A 142 14.14 -9.49 -1.26
CA GLY A 142 13.68 -10.03 -2.56
C GLY A 142 12.46 -9.29 -3.11
N ILE A 143 11.45 -9.02 -2.27
CA ILE A 143 10.26 -8.24 -2.63
C ILE A 143 10.65 -6.82 -3.08
N LEU A 144 11.57 -6.19 -2.36
CA LEU A 144 12.05 -4.85 -2.70
C LEU A 144 12.76 -4.81 -4.06
N PHE A 145 13.58 -5.82 -4.36
CA PHE A 145 14.20 -5.95 -5.69
C PHE A 145 13.19 -6.19 -6.80
N ALA A 146 12.18 -7.04 -6.56
CA ALA A 146 11.10 -7.28 -7.52
C ALA A 146 10.30 -5.99 -7.79
N HIS A 147 9.95 -5.24 -6.74
CA HIS A 147 9.29 -3.93 -6.86
C HIS A 147 10.14 -2.94 -7.68
N PHE A 148 11.43 -2.85 -7.37
CA PHE A 148 12.35 -1.97 -8.11
C PHE A 148 12.48 -2.35 -9.59
N ALA A 149 12.49 -3.65 -9.91
CA ALA A 149 12.53 -4.12 -11.30
C ALA A 149 11.27 -3.70 -12.07
N VAL A 150 10.07 -3.86 -11.46
CA VAL A 150 8.79 -3.44 -12.06
C VAL A 150 8.73 -1.92 -12.23
N CYS A 151 9.12 -1.15 -11.21
CA CYS A 151 9.16 0.31 -11.30
C CYS A 151 10.17 0.83 -12.32
N ARG A 152 11.28 0.11 -12.52
CA ARG A 152 12.31 0.51 -13.50
C ARG A 152 11.80 0.48 -14.93
N ASP A 153 10.97 -0.49 -15.27
CA ASP A 153 10.41 -0.60 -16.62
C ASP A 153 9.36 0.51 -16.88
N GLU A 154 8.54 0.83 -15.88
CA GLU A 154 7.63 1.97 -15.96
C GLU A 154 8.36 3.32 -16.03
N ALA A 155 9.41 3.51 -15.23
CA ALA A 155 10.23 4.72 -15.29
C ALA A 155 10.92 4.89 -16.66
N ARG A 156 11.36 3.80 -17.28
CA ARG A 156 11.91 3.81 -18.66
C ARG A 156 10.85 4.20 -19.69
N ASN A 157 9.65 3.66 -19.54
CA ASN A 157 8.53 3.98 -20.45
C ASN A 157 8.14 5.46 -20.32
N LEU A 158 8.05 5.99 -19.10
CA LEU A 158 7.80 7.40 -18.85
C LEU A 158 8.92 8.31 -19.40
N ALA A 159 10.18 7.92 -19.23
CA ALA A 159 11.32 8.65 -19.78
C ALA A 159 11.33 8.62 -21.32
N GLY A 160 10.85 7.54 -21.95
CA GLY A 160 10.62 7.44 -23.40
C GLY A 160 9.57 8.43 -23.87
N MET A 161 8.41 8.45 -23.20
CA MET A 161 7.33 9.39 -23.54
C MET A 161 7.73 10.86 -23.34
N LEU A 162 8.49 11.17 -22.30
CA LEU A 162 8.99 12.53 -22.08
C LEU A 162 10.00 12.97 -23.15
N ARG A 163 10.78 12.04 -23.70
CA ARG A 163 11.68 12.33 -24.85
C ARG A 163 10.93 12.60 -26.14
N GLU A 164 9.79 11.94 -26.35
CA GLU A 164 8.94 12.18 -27.52
C GLU A 164 8.17 13.50 -27.43
N VAL A 165 7.80 13.94 -26.23
CA VAL A 165 7.07 15.19 -25.97
C VAL A 165 7.99 16.41 -25.96
N ALA A 166 9.29 16.25 -25.79
CA ALA A 166 10.31 17.31 -25.84
C ALA A 166 11.22 17.21 -27.09
N PRO A 167 10.70 17.25 -28.32
CA PRO A 167 11.52 17.37 -29.52
C PRO A 167 11.84 18.86 -29.73
N GLY A 168 12.99 19.33 -29.23
CA GLY A 168 13.56 20.61 -29.64
C GLY A 168 13.57 21.72 -28.58
N GLN A 169 14.45 21.60 -27.61
CA GLN A 169 15.15 22.73 -27.01
C GLN A 169 16.64 22.57 -27.25
#